data_fcc2f3591b83f6fd0d851c9dfc85fd91
#
_entry.id   fcc2f3591b83f6fd0d851c9dfc85fd91
#
_cell.length_a   1.000
_cell.length_b   1.000
_cell.length_c   1.000
_cell.angle_alpha   90.00
_cell.angle_beta   90.00
_cell.angle_gamma   90.00
#
_symmetry.space_group_name_H-M   'P 1'
#
loop_
_entity.id
_entity.type
_entity.pdbx_description
1 polymer ?
#
loop_
_entity_poly.entity_id
_entity_poly.type
_entity_poly.pdbx_seq_one_letter_code
_entity_poly.pdbx_strand_id
1 'polypeptide(L)'
;MQIYVGGLSEDATEADVEKVFAGIGPLQLVQIIRDVESGKSKGFAIVKIASDEEGGKAVKSLNGKNLNGNSLLVRRMPETLPGELEFREWLREHAPEVLIHVGLNPAQAVLDYGSGPGIFTIPCARIVGPRGRVYAFEIRPGLLEQVEEKAKEASLTNIVRVLSDSSKLAIDLPDGTIDVALVWDVMQAIEDRPGLLRELHRVLKDDGILSVFPMHIGTDGFMDIAQTSGGFCLRDRYGPPGFKGASEVLNFKKC
;
A
#
# COMPACT_ATOMS: atom_id res chain seq x y z
N MET A 1 21.16 1.04 4.70
CA MET A 1 19.70 0.97 4.91
C MET A 1 19.04 2.27 4.51
N GLN A 2 17.83 2.21 3.91
CA GLN A 2 16.99 3.39 3.68
C GLN A 2 15.90 3.50 4.74
N ILE A 3 15.62 4.73 5.16
CA ILE A 3 14.64 5.08 6.20
C ILE A 3 13.66 6.10 5.64
N TYR A 4 12.37 5.84 5.82
CA TYR A 4 11.30 6.81 5.60
C TYR A 4 11.13 7.67 6.84
N VAL A 5 11.07 8.99 6.65
CA VAL A 5 10.82 9.98 7.71
C VAL A 5 9.62 10.82 7.31
N GLY A 6 8.44 10.51 7.82
CA GLY A 6 7.20 11.26 7.60
C GLY A 6 6.87 12.21 8.75
N GLY A 7 5.81 12.99 8.59
CA GLY A 7 5.39 14.01 9.58
C GLY A 7 6.19 15.30 9.49
N LEU A 8 6.86 15.56 8.37
CA LEU A 8 7.58 16.80 8.15
C LEU A 8 6.62 17.94 7.79
N SER A 9 6.93 19.15 8.25
CA SER A 9 6.22 20.36 7.81
C SER A 9 6.54 20.70 6.35
N GLU A 10 5.71 21.52 5.72
CA GLU A 10 5.95 22.00 4.34
C GLU A 10 7.27 22.77 4.20
N ASP A 11 7.71 23.44 5.27
CA ASP A 11 8.93 24.25 5.31
C ASP A 11 10.16 23.47 5.81
N ALA A 12 10.02 22.16 6.10
CA ALA A 12 11.14 21.34 6.58
C ALA A 12 12.29 21.33 5.58
N THR A 13 13.50 21.39 6.11
CA THR A 13 14.75 21.33 5.33
C THR A 13 15.50 20.04 5.59
N GLU A 14 16.36 19.65 4.67
CA GLU A 14 17.26 18.51 4.84
C GLU A 14 18.11 18.66 6.11
N ALA A 15 18.56 19.89 6.42
CA ALA A 15 19.31 20.19 7.63
C ALA A 15 18.50 19.92 8.92
N ASP A 16 17.19 20.11 8.90
CA ASP A 16 16.33 19.79 10.07
C ASP A 16 16.27 18.26 10.28
N VAL A 17 16.18 17.50 9.21
CA VAL A 17 16.21 16.03 9.27
C VAL A 17 17.60 15.55 9.74
N GLU A 18 18.69 16.10 9.21
CA GLU A 18 20.07 15.77 9.64
C GLU A 18 20.26 15.99 11.14
N LYS A 19 19.77 17.10 11.70
CA LYS A 19 19.81 17.39 13.14
C LYS A 19 19.10 16.32 13.98
N VAL A 20 17.96 15.81 13.51
CA VAL A 20 17.22 14.76 14.22
C VAL A 20 18.02 13.45 14.26
N PHE A 21 18.81 13.15 13.23
CA PHE A 21 19.67 11.97 13.13
C PHE A 21 21.05 12.18 13.79
N ALA A 22 21.35 13.37 14.30
CA ALA A 22 22.63 13.64 14.96
C ALA A 22 22.88 12.66 16.12
N GLY A 23 24.05 12.02 16.11
CA GLY A 23 24.46 11.04 17.13
C GLY A 23 23.98 9.60 16.88
N ILE A 24 23.29 9.32 15.77
CA ILE A 24 22.90 7.96 15.42
C ILE A 24 23.96 7.28 14.55
N GLY A 25 24.45 7.98 13.54
CA GLY A 25 25.48 7.50 12.63
C GLY A 25 25.61 8.37 11.39
N PRO A 26 26.61 8.11 10.52
CA PRO A 26 26.83 8.92 9.32
C PRO A 26 25.73 8.70 8.29
N LEU A 27 25.13 9.79 7.86
CA LEU A 27 24.13 9.79 6.80
C LEU A 27 24.82 9.85 5.43
N GLN A 28 24.38 8.99 4.51
CA GLN A 28 24.86 8.97 3.12
C GLN A 28 24.00 9.85 2.20
N LEU A 29 22.70 10.00 2.55
CA LEU A 29 21.75 10.81 1.81
C LEU A 29 20.65 11.28 2.76
N VAL A 30 20.23 12.53 2.62
CA VAL A 30 18.98 13.06 3.14
C VAL A 30 18.29 13.78 1.98
N GLN A 31 17.09 13.36 1.65
CA GLN A 31 16.33 13.92 0.54
C GLN A 31 14.87 14.11 0.97
N ILE A 32 14.43 15.36 1.06
CA ILE A 32 13.01 15.69 1.23
C ILE A 32 12.33 15.53 -0.13
N ILE A 33 11.24 14.81 -0.15
CA ILE A 33 10.43 14.67 -1.36
C ILE A 33 9.52 15.88 -1.47
N ARG A 34 9.66 16.59 -2.59
CA ARG A 34 8.97 17.85 -2.88
C ARG A 34 7.97 17.66 -4.01
N ASP A 35 6.93 18.45 -3.97
CA ASP A 35 6.02 18.56 -5.10
C ASP A 35 6.73 19.29 -6.26
N VAL A 36 6.59 18.77 -7.48
CA VAL A 36 7.33 19.24 -8.65
C VAL A 36 6.88 20.65 -9.09
N GLU A 37 5.60 20.96 -8.91
CA GLU A 37 5.03 22.25 -9.35
C GLU A 37 5.22 23.34 -8.31
N SER A 38 4.93 23.05 -7.05
CA SER A 38 4.99 24.02 -5.97
C SER A 38 6.34 24.12 -5.26
N GLY A 39 7.22 23.11 -5.41
CA GLY A 39 8.48 23.00 -4.68
C GLY A 39 8.34 22.69 -3.19
N LYS A 40 7.12 22.61 -2.67
CA LYS A 40 6.86 22.36 -1.26
C LYS A 40 7.11 20.92 -0.87
N SER A 41 7.49 20.67 0.38
CA SER A 41 7.64 19.33 0.92
C SER A 41 6.31 18.56 0.87
N LYS A 42 6.36 17.31 0.41
CA LYS A 42 5.23 16.35 0.52
C LYS A 42 5.09 15.76 1.93
N GLY A 43 5.77 16.33 2.93
CA GLY A 43 5.68 15.93 4.32
C GLY A 43 6.56 14.74 4.69
N PHE A 44 7.48 14.32 3.81
CA PHE A 44 8.39 13.21 4.11
C PHE A 44 9.76 13.34 3.43
N ALA A 45 10.74 12.64 4.02
CA ALA A 45 12.09 12.49 3.50
C ALA A 45 12.51 11.02 3.39
N ILE A 46 13.49 10.77 2.52
CA ILE A 46 14.25 9.53 2.43
C ILE A 46 15.65 9.78 3.00
N VAL A 47 16.03 8.98 3.99
CA VAL A 47 17.36 9.04 4.62
C VAL A 47 18.07 7.74 4.35
N LYS A 48 19.31 7.81 3.83
CA LYS A 48 20.20 6.64 3.67
C LYS A 48 21.28 6.66 4.73
N ILE A 49 21.35 5.59 5.52
CA ILE A 49 22.35 5.40 6.56
C ILE A 49 23.25 4.21 6.20
N ALA A 50 24.52 4.27 6.59
CA ALA A 50 25.53 3.31 6.15
C ALA A 50 25.29 1.91 6.70
N SER A 51 24.86 1.81 7.96
CA SER A 51 24.71 0.56 8.71
C SER A 51 23.25 0.23 9.02
N ASP A 52 22.88 -1.04 8.89
CA ASP A 52 21.54 -1.54 9.27
C ASP A 52 21.33 -1.46 10.79
N GLU A 53 22.38 -1.60 11.58
CA GLU A 53 22.33 -1.46 13.04
C GLU A 53 21.98 -0.02 13.44
N GLU A 54 22.69 0.95 12.88
CA GLU A 54 22.44 2.38 13.12
C GLU A 54 21.04 2.78 12.64
N GLY A 55 20.63 2.27 11.49
CA GLY A 55 19.28 2.47 10.97
C GLY A 55 18.19 1.89 11.87
N GLY A 56 18.41 0.72 12.44
CA GLY A 56 17.51 0.13 13.43
C GLY A 56 17.43 0.95 14.73
N LYS A 57 18.55 1.53 15.18
CA LYS A 57 18.57 2.48 16.31
C LYS A 57 17.79 3.75 15.98
N ALA A 58 17.95 4.29 14.74
CA ALA A 58 17.23 5.46 14.27
C ALA A 58 15.71 5.25 14.33
N VAL A 59 15.22 4.16 13.76
CA VAL A 59 13.79 3.83 13.78
C VAL A 59 13.25 3.76 15.20
N LYS A 60 13.90 3.04 16.10
CA LYS A 60 13.45 2.88 17.49
C LYS A 60 13.47 4.19 18.27
N SER A 61 14.47 5.06 18.05
CA SER A 61 14.67 6.25 18.86
C SER A 61 14.00 7.50 18.33
N LEU A 62 13.70 7.56 17.02
CA LEU A 62 13.16 8.76 16.37
C LEU A 62 11.67 8.64 16.03
N ASN A 63 11.13 7.43 15.90
CA ASN A 63 9.70 7.27 15.65
C ASN A 63 8.90 7.83 16.81
N GLY A 64 7.94 8.71 16.52
CA GLY A 64 7.15 9.43 17.51
C GLY A 64 7.82 10.68 18.10
N LYS A 65 9.10 10.98 17.79
CA LYS A 65 9.73 12.24 18.22
C LYS A 65 9.07 13.44 17.54
N ASN A 66 9.05 14.56 18.28
CA ASN A 66 8.55 15.83 17.75
C ASN A 66 9.65 16.56 16.96
N LEU A 67 9.32 17.03 15.78
CA LEU A 67 10.11 17.97 14.98
C LEU A 67 9.22 19.12 14.54
N ASN A 68 9.52 20.34 14.98
CA ASN A 68 8.79 21.57 14.65
C ASN A 68 7.27 21.47 14.90
N GLY A 69 6.87 20.80 16.00
CA GLY A 69 5.45 20.63 16.37
C GLY A 69 4.78 19.36 15.83
N ASN A 70 5.40 18.67 14.89
CA ASN A 70 4.86 17.45 14.28
C ASN A 70 5.53 16.18 14.83
N SER A 71 4.73 15.14 15.05
CA SER A 71 5.27 13.82 15.42
C SER A 71 5.83 13.11 14.19
N LEU A 72 7.09 12.68 14.25
CA LEU A 72 7.75 11.97 13.17
C LEU A 72 7.26 10.53 13.06
N LEU A 73 7.01 10.08 11.85
CA LEU A 73 6.86 8.69 11.50
C LEU A 73 8.17 8.17 10.89
N VAL A 74 8.96 7.45 11.67
CA VAL A 74 10.26 6.92 11.22
C VAL A 74 10.20 5.42 11.10
N ARG A 75 10.42 4.90 9.89
CA ARG A 75 10.39 3.46 9.63
C ARG A 75 11.45 3.06 8.60
N ARG A 76 11.86 1.79 8.65
CA ARG A 76 12.70 1.21 7.60
C ARG A 76 11.95 1.29 6.26
N MET A 77 12.64 1.76 5.22
CA MET A 77 12.18 1.52 3.86
C MET A 77 12.62 0.12 3.44
N PRO A 78 11.70 -0.72 3.00
CA PRO A 78 12.09 -1.99 2.39
C PRO A 78 12.94 -1.71 1.13
N GLU A 79 13.92 -2.57 0.89
CA GLU A 79 14.65 -2.52 -0.38
C GLU A 79 13.70 -2.89 -1.52
N THR A 80 13.72 -2.10 -2.58
CA THR A 80 13.00 -2.45 -3.80
C THR A 80 13.73 -3.61 -4.48
N LEU A 81 13.03 -4.71 -4.68
CA LEU A 81 13.58 -5.86 -5.40
C LEU A 81 13.73 -5.52 -6.89
N PRO A 82 14.69 -6.14 -7.60
CA PRO A 82 14.85 -5.93 -9.04
C PRO A 82 13.53 -6.17 -9.79
N GLY A 83 13.15 -5.22 -10.63
CA GLY A 83 11.93 -5.29 -11.44
C GLY A 83 10.63 -4.86 -10.75
N GLU A 84 10.62 -4.59 -9.45
CA GLU A 84 9.39 -4.19 -8.75
C GLU A 84 8.83 -2.84 -9.23
N LEU A 85 9.70 -1.88 -9.51
CA LEU A 85 9.24 -0.56 -9.98
C LEU A 85 8.67 -0.65 -11.39
N GLU A 86 9.33 -1.36 -12.28
CA GLU A 86 8.90 -1.60 -13.66
C GLU A 86 7.57 -2.37 -13.67
N PHE A 87 7.44 -3.39 -12.80
CA PHE A 87 6.20 -4.13 -12.65
C PHE A 87 5.07 -3.24 -12.12
N ARG A 88 5.35 -2.38 -11.15
CA ARG A 88 4.37 -1.44 -10.59
C ARG A 88 3.86 -0.46 -11.64
N GLU A 89 4.74 0.10 -12.47
CA GLU A 89 4.33 0.99 -13.57
C GLU A 89 3.51 0.21 -14.61
N TRP A 90 3.96 -0.97 -15.01
CA TRP A 90 3.20 -1.85 -15.89
C TRP A 90 1.80 -2.17 -15.32
N LEU A 91 1.72 -2.50 -14.03
CA LEU A 91 0.45 -2.80 -13.35
C LEU A 91 -0.50 -1.61 -13.37
N ARG A 92 0.02 -0.38 -13.25
CA ARG A 92 -0.78 0.85 -13.35
C ARG A 92 -1.32 1.07 -14.75
N GLU A 93 -0.49 0.87 -15.77
CA GLU A 93 -0.85 1.05 -17.16
C GLU A 93 -1.86 0.01 -17.64
N HIS A 94 -1.74 -1.24 -17.15
CA HIS A 94 -2.58 -2.38 -17.54
C HIS A 94 -3.62 -2.76 -16.49
N ALA A 95 -3.92 -1.87 -15.55
CA ALA A 95 -4.84 -2.16 -14.44
C ALA A 95 -6.19 -2.77 -14.87
N PRO A 96 -6.88 -2.28 -15.92
CA PRO A 96 -8.16 -2.88 -16.33
C PRO A 96 -8.01 -4.35 -16.76
N GLU A 97 -6.97 -4.69 -17.52
CA GLU A 97 -6.71 -6.04 -18.01
C GLU A 97 -6.38 -6.99 -16.85
N VAL A 98 -5.52 -6.53 -15.93
CA VAL A 98 -5.13 -7.29 -14.74
C VAL A 98 -6.33 -7.54 -13.84
N LEU A 99 -7.16 -6.52 -13.60
CA LEU A 99 -8.36 -6.64 -12.78
C LEU A 99 -9.37 -7.62 -13.36
N ILE A 100 -9.54 -7.65 -14.70
CA ILE A 100 -10.37 -8.65 -15.37
C ILE A 100 -9.77 -10.05 -15.19
N HIS A 101 -8.45 -10.21 -15.31
CA HIS A 101 -7.77 -11.49 -15.05
C HIS A 101 -7.94 -11.94 -13.60
N VAL A 102 -7.84 -11.05 -12.64
CA VAL A 102 -8.14 -11.32 -11.22
C VAL A 102 -9.54 -11.88 -11.04
N GLY A 103 -10.48 -11.52 -11.90
CA GLY A 103 -11.86 -12.00 -11.87
C GLY A 103 -12.89 -10.93 -11.52
N LEU A 104 -12.55 -9.65 -11.72
CA LEU A 104 -13.54 -8.58 -11.57
C LEU A 104 -14.60 -8.68 -12.65
N ASN A 105 -15.86 -8.65 -12.23
CA ASN A 105 -17.04 -8.71 -13.07
C ASN A 105 -18.06 -7.64 -12.68
N PRO A 106 -19.00 -7.28 -13.56
CA PRO A 106 -20.08 -6.36 -13.23
C PRO A 106 -20.88 -6.79 -11.99
N ALA A 107 -21.33 -5.80 -11.23
CA ALA A 107 -22.14 -5.94 -10.02
C ALA A 107 -21.45 -6.55 -8.79
N GLN A 108 -20.15 -6.77 -8.81
CA GLN A 108 -19.38 -7.25 -7.66
C GLN A 108 -19.12 -6.16 -6.61
N ALA A 109 -18.89 -6.60 -5.37
CA ALA A 109 -18.35 -5.80 -4.27
C ALA A 109 -16.84 -6.02 -4.18
N VAL A 110 -16.07 -4.94 -4.28
CA VAL A 110 -14.60 -4.95 -4.27
C VAL A 110 -14.09 -4.18 -3.06
N LEU A 111 -13.10 -4.71 -2.39
CA LEU A 111 -12.32 -4.02 -1.37
C LEU A 111 -10.96 -3.65 -1.97
N ASP A 112 -10.64 -2.36 -2.01
CA ASP A 112 -9.31 -1.84 -2.35
C ASP A 112 -8.63 -1.40 -1.05
N TYR A 113 -7.85 -2.30 -0.46
CA TYR A 113 -7.19 -2.09 0.83
C TYR A 113 -5.86 -1.38 0.66
N GLY A 114 -5.77 -0.14 1.13
CA GLY A 114 -4.67 0.77 0.85
C GLY A 114 -4.83 1.44 -0.51
N SER A 115 -6.03 1.95 -0.79
CA SER A 115 -6.43 2.49 -2.09
C SER A 115 -5.54 3.64 -2.60
N GLY A 116 -4.77 4.27 -1.71
CA GLY A 116 -3.97 5.43 -2.07
C GLY A 116 -4.81 6.52 -2.74
N PRO A 117 -4.30 7.15 -3.80
CA PRO A 117 -5.03 8.17 -4.55
C PRO A 117 -6.02 7.59 -5.58
N GLY A 118 -6.41 6.31 -5.46
CA GLY A 118 -7.43 5.67 -6.29
C GLY A 118 -6.95 5.13 -7.64
N ILE A 119 -5.67 4.82 -7.79
CA ILE A 119 -5.10 4.31 -9.06
C ILE A 119 -5.82 3.04 -9.51
N PHE A 120 -6.13 2.14 -8.59
CA PHE A 120 -6.84 0.89 -8.87
C PHE A 120 -8.33 1.00 -8.54
N THR A 121 -8.72 1.84 -7.59
CA THR A 121 -10.14 2.09 -7.22
C THR A 121 -10.98 2.52 -8.42
N ILE A 122 -10.48 3.48 -9.23
CA ILE A 122 -11.22 4.03 -10.37
C ILE A 122 -11.45 2.98 -11.47
N PRO A 123 -10.43 2.23 -11.94
CA PRO A 123 -10.65 1.11 -12.86
C PRO A 123 -11.61 0.04 -12.30
N CYS A 124 -11.48 -0.33 -11.02
CA CYS A 124 -12.41 -1.26 -10.38
C CYS A 124 -13.85 -0.78 -10.48
N ALA A 125 -14.11 0.49 -10.12
CA ALA A 125 -15.45 1.06 -10.13
C ALA A 125 -16.08 1.10 -11.53
N ARG A 126 -15.26 1.32 -12.56
CA ARG A 126 -15.71 1.23 -13.96
C ARG A 126 -16.09 -0.19 -14.36
N ILE A 127 -15.27 -1.18 -14.00
CA ILE A 127 -15.50 -2.59 -14.34
C ILE A 127 -16.75 -3.12 -13.66
N VAL A 128 -16.90 -2.91 -12.35
CA VAL A 128 -18.06 -3.43 -11.62
C VAL A 128 -19.35 -2.67 -11.94
N GLY A 129 -19.24 -1.45 -12.45
CA GLY A 129 -20.36 -0.63 -12.91
C GLY A 129 -21.31 -0.20 -11.79
N PRO A 130 -22.44 0.45 -12.13
CA PRO A 130 -23.30 1.13 -11.16
C PRO A 130 -24.05 0.17 -10.21
N ARG A 131 -24.13 -1.11 -10.51
CA ARG A 131 -24.70 -2.13 -9.62
C ARG A 131 -23.68 -2.78 -8.70
N GLY A 132 -22.38 -2.62 -8.98
CA GLY A 132 -21.29 -3.04 -8.11
C GLY A 132 -20.91 -1.95 -7.12
N ARG A 133 -19.97 -2.26 -6.25
CA ARG A 133 -19.47 -1.32 -5.23
C ARG A 133 -17.98 -1.52 -4.99
N VAL A 134 -17.24 -0.42 -4.83
CA VAL A 134 -15.83 -0.44 -4.46
C VAL A 134 -15.66 0.25 -3.12
N TYR A 135 -15.12 -0.45 -2.15
CA TYR A 135 -14.75 0.08 -0.85
C TYR A 135 -13.27 0.47 -0.88
N ALA A 136 -12.98 1.77 -0.88
CA ALA A 136 -11.64 2.31 -0.89
C ALA A 136 -11.19 2.58 0.55
N PHE A 137 -10.36 1.68 1.11
CA PHE A 137 -9.79 1.79 2.45
C PHE A 137 -8.43 2.49 2.39
N GLU A 138 -8.26 3.59 3.12
CA GLU A 138 -7.02 4.33 3.21
C GLU A 138 -6.93 5.02 4.58
N ILE A 139 -5.71 5.12 5.12
CA ILE A 139 -5.45 5.76 6.42
C ILE A 139 -5.21 7.27 6.31
N ARG A 140 -4.96 7.78 5.12
CA ARG A 140 -4.64 9.19 4.85
C ARG A 140 -5.85 9.89 4.24
N PRO A 141 -6.50 10.83 4.96
CA PRO A 141 -7.72 11.49 4.46
C PRO A 141 -7.51 12.22 3.13
N GLY A 142 -6.39 12.92 2.95
CA GLY A 142 -6.10 13.64 1.69
C GLY A 142 -5.99 12.74 0.45
N LEU A 143 -5.69 11.44 0.61
CA LEU A 143 -5.73 10.50 -0.52
C LEU A 143 -7.17 10.06 -0.84
N LEU A 144 -8.03 9.94 0.16
CA LEU A 144 -9.45 9.68 -0.06
C LEU A 144 -10.15 10.88 -0.74
N GLU A 145 -9.70 12.10 -0.49
CA GLU A 145 -10.16 13.30 -1.20
C GLU A 145 -9.81 13.20 -2.69
N GLN A 146 -8.59 12.79 -3.03
CA GLN A 146 -8.18 12.55 -4.42
C GLN A 146 -9.00 11.42 -5.09
N VAL A 147 -9.37 10.36 -4.35
CA VAL A 147 -10.29 9.34 -4.85
C VAL A 147 -11.64 9.95 -5.20
N GLU A 148 -12.16 10.85 -4.33
CA GLU A 148 -13.44 11.52 -4.58
C GLU A 148 -13.39 12.42 -5.82
N GLU A 149 -12.34 13.23 -5.96
CA GLU A 149 -12.14 14.11 -7.11
C GLU A 149 -12.14 13.30 -8.42
N LYS A 150 -11.31 12.25 -8.48
CA LYS A 150 -11.24 11.36 -9.65
C LYS A 150 -12.56 10.63 -9.93
N ALA A 151 -13.30 10.24 -8.88
CA ALA A 151 -14.61 9.63 -9.02
C ALA A 151 -15.62 10.61 -9.64
N LYS A 152 -15.63 11.87 -9.20
CA LYS A 152 -16.47 12.94 -9.77
C LYS A 152 -16.13 13.21 -11.24
N GLU A 153 -14.84 13.37 -11.55
CA GLU A 153 -14.36 13.55 -12.93
C GLU A 153 -14.80 12.40 -13.86
N ALA A 154 -14.75 11.17 -13.34
CA ALA A 154 -15.16 9.97 -14.06
C ALA A 154 -16.67 9.67 -14.00
N SER A 155 -17.48 10.52 -13.34
CA SER A 155 -18.92 10.33 -13.11
C SER A 155 -19.26 8.99 -12.43
N LEU A 156 -18.40 8.53 -11.51
CA LEU A 156 -18.59 7.29 -10.76
C LEU A 156 -19.28 7.57 -9.41
N THR A 157 -20.33 6.79 -9.12
CA THR A 157 -21.14 6.93 -7.90
C THR A 157 -21.12 5.68 -7.01
N ASN A 158 -20.34 4.69 -7.40
CA ASN A 158 -20.29 3.36 -6.79
C ASN A 158 -19.05 3.11 -5.92
N ILE A 159 -18.35 4.18 -5.49
CA ILE A 159 -17.19 4.12 -4.60
C ILE A 159 -17.60 4.56 -3.20
N VAL A 160 -17.27 3.73 -2.20
CA VAL A 160 -17.40 4.04 -0.77
C VAL A 160 -16.00 4.28 -0.21
N ARG A 161 -15.74 5.50 0.23
CA ARG A 161 -14.47 5.87 0.86
C ARG A 161 -14.52 5.52 2.34
N VAL A 162 -13.52 4.80 2.84
CA VAL A 162 -13.43 4.40 4.24
C VAL A 162 -12.09 4.86 4.80
N LEU A 163 -12.14 5.83 5.70
CA LEU A 163 -10.95 6.22 6.46
C LEU A 163 -10.67 5.16 7.50
N SER A 164 -9.61 4.41 7.30
CA SER A 164 -9.17 3.34 8.18
C SER A 164 -8.26 3.88 9.29
N ASP A 165 -8.31 3.25 10.45
CA ASP A 165 -7.40 3.52 11.55
C ASP A 165 -6.23 2.53 11.49
N SER A 166 -5.00 3.04 11.35
CA SER A 166 -3.79 2.22 11.26
C SER A 166 -3.53 1.38 12.53
N SER A 167 -4.14 1.73 13.65
CA SER A 167 -4.06 0.96 14.91
C SER A 167 -5.02 -0.24 14.95
N LYS A 168 -5.95 -0.32 13.99
CA LYS A 168 -6.98 -1.35 13.93
C LYS A 168 -6.95 -2.03 12.57
N LEU A 169 -6.80 -3.34 12.58
CA LEU A 169 -6.91 -4.15 11.35
C LEU A 169 -8.36 -4.45 10.96
N ALA A 170 -9.31 -4.20 11.87
CA ALA A 170 -10.72 -4.50 11.66
C ALA A 170 -11.28 -3.78 10.43
N ILE A 171 -11.83 -4.56 9.52
CA ILE A 171 -12.57 -4.08 8.35
C ILE A 171 -14.05 -4.02 8.74
N ASP A 172 -14.59 -2.80 8.87
CA ASP A 172 -15.99 -2.59 9.26
C ASP A 172 -16.95 -2.93 8.10
N LEU A 173 -16.93 -4.19 7.73
CA LEU A 173 -17.83 -4.81 6.75
C LEU A 173 -18.32 -6.16 7.29
N PRO A 174 -19.56 -6.56 6.99
CA PRO A 174 -20.06 -7.89 7.37
C PRO A 174 -19.26 -9.03 6.75
N ASP A 175 -19.32 -10.21 7.37
CA ASP A 175 -18.73 -11.43 6.84
C ASP A 175 -19.30 -11.75 5.45
N GLY A 176 -18.45 -12.26 4.56
CA GLY A 176 -18.88 -12.69 3.24
C GLY A 176 -19.49 -11.60 2.35
N THR A 177 -19.06 -10.34 2.52
CA THR A 177 -19.57 -9.21 1.72
C THR A 177 -18.82 -9.01 0.42
N ILE A 178 -17.52 -9.30 0.39
CA ILE A 178 -16.60 -8.93 -0.67
C ILE A 178 -16.39 -10.07 -1.67
N ASP A 179 -16.53 -9.77 -2.94
CA ASP A 179 -16.22 -10.70 -4.04
C ASP A 179 -14.71 -10.72 -4.35
N VAL A 180 -14.06 -9.54 -4.36
CA VAL A 180 -12.63 -9.41 -4.63
C VAL A 180 -12.00 -8.41 -3.66
N ALA A 181 -10.94 -8.81 -2.99
CA ALA A 181 -10.11 -7.94 -2.16
C ALA A 181 -8.74 -7.72 -2.84
N LEU A 182 -8.38 -6.47 -3.07
CA LEU A 182 -7.08 -6.05 -3.58
C LEU A 182 -6.21 -5.57 -2.43
N VAL A 183 -4.99 -6.09 -2.33
CA VAL A 183 -3.95 -5.68 -1.37
C VAL A 183 -2.67 -5.43 -2.17
N TRP A 184 -2.69 -4.36 -2.98
CA TRP A 184 -1.63 -4.07 -3.93
C TRP A 184 -0.74 -2.91 -3.43
N ASP A 185 0.58 -3.15 -3.34
CA ASP A 185 1.59 -2.17 -2.89
C ASP A 185 1.30 -1.59 -1.49
N VAL A 186 0.78 -2.40 -0.56
CA VAL A 186 0.47 -1.96 0.81
C VAL A 186 0.97 -2.94 1.88
N MET A 187 1.15 -4.21 1.54
CA MET A 187 1.46 -5.29 2.50
C MET A 187 2.74 -5.02 3.32
N GLN A 188 3.73 -4.32 2.75
CA GLN A 188 4.96 -3.92 3.44
C GLN A 188 4.73 -2.94 4.58
N ALA A 189 3.61 -2.20 4.56
CA ALA A 189 3.24 -1.24 5.62
C ALA A 189 2.49 -1.88 6.78
N ILE A 190 2.09 -3.15 6.65
CA ILE A 190 1.28 -3.87 7.64
C ILE A 190 2.21 -4.65 8.59
N GLU A 191 2.12 -4.38 9.89
CA GLU A 191 2.89 -5.08 10.92
C GLU A 191 2.29 -6.47 11.22
N ASP A 192 1.00 -6.55 11.54
CA ASP A 192 0.28 -7.82 11.75
C ASP A 192 -0.37 -8.31 10.44
N ARG A 193 0.46 -8.82 9.54
CA ARG A 193 0.00 -9.42 8.28
C ARG A 193 -0.92 -10.62 8.47
N PRO A 194 -0.63 -11.54 9.43
CA PRO A 194 -1.57 -12.61 9.76
C PRO A 194 -2.95 -12.12 10.21
N GLY A 195 -3.00 -11.06 11.02
CA GLY A 195 -4.24 -10.43 11.45
C GLY A 195 -5.04 -9.87 10.28
N LEU A 196 -4.36 -9.15 9.36
CA LEU A 196 -5.01 -8.65 8.15
C LEU A 196 -5.56 -9.79 7.29
N LEU A 197 -4.80 -10.87 7.10
CA LEU A 197 -5.27 -12.01 6.31
C LEU A 197 -6.52 -12.66 6.91
N ARG A 198 -6.61 -12.77 8.25
CA ARG A 198 -7.84 -13.24 8.92
C ARG A 198 -9.03 -12.34 8.66
N GLU A 199 -8.85 -11.02 8.74
CA GLU A 199 -9.93 -10.06 8.45
C GLU A 199 -10.35 -10.10 6.97
N LEU A 200 -9.40 -10.19 6.04
CA LEU A 200 -9.69 -10.37 4.62
C LEU A 200 -10.45 -11.68 4.36
N HIS A 201 -10.04 -12.76 5.03
CA HIS A 201 -10.74 -14.05 4.95
C HIS A 201 -12.18 -13.93 5.45
N ARG A 202 -12.42 -13.22 6.56
CA ARG A 202 -13.75 -13.01 7.14
C ARG A 202 -14.68 -12.25 6.18
N VAL A 203 -14.21 -11.13 5.61
CA VAL A 203 -15.06 -10.28 4.77
C VAL A 203 -15.25 -10.81 3.35
N LEU A 204 -14.33 -11.64 2.85
CA LEU A 204 -14.48 -12.28 1.55
C LEU A 204 -15.60 -13.34 1.57
N LYS A 205 -16.34 -13.44 0.48
CA LYS A 205 -17.26 -14.55 0.20
C LYS A 205 -16.50 -15.87 0.11
N ASP A 206 -17.21 -17.00 0.19
CA ASP A 206 -16.57 -18.33 0.13
C ASP A 206 -15.86 -18.58 -1.22
N ASP A 207 -16.41 -18.05 -2.31
CA ASP A 207 -15.80 -18.07 -3.64
C ASP A 207 -15.00 -16.79 -3.96
N GLY A 208 -14.85 -15.91 -2.97
CA GLY A 208 -14.17 -14.62 -3.10
C GLY A 208 -12.67 -14.77 -3.41
N ILE A 209 -12.10 -13.74 -3.99
CA ILE A 209 -10.71 -13.72 -4.43
C ILE A 209 -9.93 -12.68 -3.62
N LEU A 210 -8.80 -13.11 -3.04
CA LEU A 210 -7.77 -12.22 -2.52
C LEU A 210 -6.70 -12.05 -3.60
N SER A 211 -6.47 -10.81 -4.06
CA SER A 211 -5.41 -10.48 -5.00
C SER A 211 -4.36 -9.61 -4.30
N VAL A 212 -3.10 -10.04 -4.37
CA VAL A 212 -1.98 -9.38 -3.68
C VAL A 212 -0.87 -9.05 -4.65
N PHE A 213 -0.37 -7.82 -4.61
CA PHE A 213 0.92 -7.46 -5.15
C PHE A 213 1.89 -7.23 -3.97
N PRO A 214 2.77 -8.21 -3.68
CA PRO A 214 3.58 -8.21 -2.46
C PRO A 214 4.88 -7.39 -2.65
N MET A 215 4.76 -6.16 -3.12
CA MET A 215 5.90 -5.24 -3.30
C MET A 215 6.74 -5.16 -2.02
N HIS A 216 8.06 -5.16 -2.15
CA HIS A 216 9.06 -5.13 -1.07
C HIS A 216 9.10 -6.35 -0.13
N ILE A 217 8.19 -7.30 -0.28
CA ILE A 217 8.22 -8.56 0.46
C ILE A 217 8.67 -9.69 -0.46
N GLY A 218 8.34 -9.55 -1.74
CA GLY A 218 8.53 -10.57 -2.75
C GLY A 218 7.50 -11.69 -2.68
N THR A 219 7.38 -12.42 -3.78
CA THR A 219 6.41 -13.51 -3.95
C THR A 219 6.62 -14.61 -2.91
N ASP A 220 7.86 -15.08 -2.71
CA ASP A 220 8.15 -16.19 -1.79
C ASP A 220 7.89 -15.78 -0.33
N GLY A 221 8.31 -14.57 0.06
CA GLY A 221 8.06 -14.07 1.40
C GLY A 221 6.59 -13.92 1.73
N PHE A 222 5.75 -13.54 0.75
CA PHE A 222 4.31 -13.49 0.95
C PHE A 222 3.68 -14.89 0.98
N MET A 223 4.13 -15.81 0.15
CA MET A 223 3.65 -17.20 0.14
C MET A 223 3.83 -17.87 1.50
N ASP A 224 4.99 -17.67 2.15
CA ASP A 224 5.23 -18.17 3.50
C ASP A 224 4.21 -17.63 4.51
N ILE A 225 3.90 -16.33 4.45
CA ILE A 225 2.89 -15.70 5.32
C ILE A 225 1.49 -16.27 5.04
N ALA A 226 1.10 -16.40 3.77
CA ALA A 226 -0.21 -16.91 3.39
C ALA A 226 -0.43 -18.36 3.84
N GLN A 227 0.59 -19.21 3.73
CA GLN A 227 0.56 -20.60 4.17
C GLN A 227 0.47 -20.72 5.69
N THR A 228 1.28 -19.94 6.43
CA THR A 228 1.32 -20.00 7.90
C THR A 228 0.09 -19.39 8.55
N SER A 229 -0.52 -18.39 7.90
CA SER A 229 -1.74 -17.73 8.42
C SER A 229 -3.01 -18.52 8.18
N GLY A 230 -2.96 -19.51 7.28
CA GLY A 230 -4.05 -20.40 6.95
C GLY A 230 -5.21 -19.75 6.19
N GLY A 231 -6.02 -20.56 5.55
CA GLY A 231 -7.27 -20.13 4.95
C GLY A 231 -7.18 -19.61 3.51
N PHE A 232 -5.99 -19.45 2.93
CA PHE A 232 -5.83 -19.02 1.55
C PHE A 232 -4.98 -19.98 0.71
N CYS A 233 -5.54 -20.49 -0.40
CA CYS A 233 -4.89 -21.33 -1.38
C CYS A 233 -4.59 -20.52 -2.64
N LEU A 234 -3.35 -20.58 -3.14
CA LEU A 234 -2.97 -19.92 -4.38
C LEU A 234 -3.80 -20.49 -5.55
N ARG A 235 -4.50 -19.59 -6.25
CA ARG A 235 -5.23 -19.91 -7.47
C ARG A 235 -4.33 -19.80 -8.70
N ASP A 236 -3.71 -18.65 -8.89
CA ASP A 236 -2.81 -18.35 -10.01
C ASP A 236 -1.86 -17.20 -9.69
N ARG A 237 -0.90 -16.99 -10.57
CA ARG A 237 0.04 -15.87 -10.59
C ARG A 237 -0.09 -15.14 -11.91
N TYR A 238 -0.01 -13.82 -11.90
CA TYR A 238 -0.14 -13.03 -13.11
C TYR A 238 0.92 -11.93 -13.22
N GLY A 239 1.51 -11.83 -14.39
CA GLY A 239 2.48 -10.81 -14.76
C GLY A 239 2.73 -10.82 -16.26
N PRO A 240 3.44 -9.81 -16.79
CA PRO A 240 3.74 -9.73 -18.23
C PRO A 240 4.60 -10.91 -18.67
N PRO A 241 4.34 -11.48 -19.88
CA PRO A 241 5.14 -12.56 -20.42
C PRO A 241 6.63 -12.20 -20.51
N GLY A 242 7.49 -13.07 -20.00
CA GLY A 242 8.96 -12.89 -20.05
C GLY A 242 9.50 -11.89 -19.01
N PHE A 243 8.69 -11.39 -18.12
CA PHE A 243 9.16 -10.56 -17.01
C PHE A 243 10.05 -11.39 -16.06
N LYS A 244 11.31 -10.97 -15.93
CA LYS A 244 12.28 -11.64 -15.06
C LYS A 244 12.41 -10.84 -13.77
N GLY A 245 11.49 -11.01 -12.86
CA GLY A 245 11.52 -10.34 -11.57
C GLY A 245 10.75 -11.14 -10.53
N ALA A 246 10.99 -10.84 -9.26
CA ALA A 246 10.25 -11.42 -8.15
C ALA A 246 8.85 -10.80 -7.98
N SER A 247 8.32 -10.11 -9.01
CA SER A 247 7.10 -9.32 -8.92
C SER A 247 6.01 -9.92 -9.78
N GLU A 248 4.97 -10.36 -9.11
CA GLU A 248 3.76 -10.94 -9.71
C GLU A 248 2.55 -10.50 -8.89
N VAL A 249 1.38 -10.45 -9.52
CA VAL A 249 0.11 -10.43 -8.81
C VAL A 249 -0.23 -11.88 -8.44
N LEU A 250 -0.45 -12.12 -7.16
CA LEU A 250 -0.82 -13.42 -6.61
C LEU A 250 -2.31 -13.43 -6.31
N ASN A 251 -3.03 -14.37 -6.86
CA ASN A 251 -4.46 -14.52 -6.65
C ASN A 251 -4.76 -15.78 -5.84
N PHE A 252 -5.54 -15.62 -4.79
CA PHE A 252 -5.88 -16.68 -3.84
C PHE A 252 -7.39 -16.86 -3.74
N LYS A 253 -7.80 -18.06 -3.36
CA LYS A 253 -9.14 -18.39 -2.88
C LYS A 253 -9.07 -18.87 -1.44
N LYS A 254 -10.20 -18.85 -0.73
CA LYS A 254 -10.32 -19.58 0.54
C LYS A 254 -10.07 -21.07 0.30
N CYS A 255 -9.34 -21.70 1.23
CA CYS A 255 -9.09 -23.16 1.19
C CYS A 255 -10.30 -23.97 1.67
#